data_f139536bc54e3ae15316482d689c47fe
#
_entry.id   f139536bc54e3ae15316482d689c47fe
#
_cell.length_a   1.000
_cell.length_b   1.000
_cell.length_c   1.000
_cell.angle_alpha   90.00
_cell.angle_beta   90.00
_cell.angle_gamma   90.00
#
_symmetry.space_group_name_H-M   'P 1'
#
loop_
_entity.id
_entity.type
_entity.pdbx_description
1 polymer ?
#
loop_
_entity_poly.entity_id
_entity_poly.type
_entity_poly.pdbx_seq_one_letter_code
_entity_poly.pdbx_strand_id
1 'polypeptide(L)' 'MKEKLIEHLDRKLEQVRRAMNTWADSADMAIAFYNQALGAVEFAGWLVYQEHPELEQEIFKMWNDEYRIKFEEIIWG' A
#
# COMPACT_ATOMS: atom_id res chain seq x y z
N MET A 1 6.72 13.62 4.74
CA MET A 1 6.61 12.15 4.88
C MET A 1 5.43 11.56 4.13
N LYS A 2 4.24 12.13 4.30
CA LYS A 2 3.02 11.61 3.66
C LYS A 2 3.15 11.53 2.14
N GLU A 3 3.75 12.54 1.52
CA GLU A 3 3.94 12.59 0.07
C GLU A 3 4.83 11.44 -0.43
N LYS A 4 5.90 11.15 0.29
CA LYS A 4 6.80 10.06 -0.07
C LYS A 4 6.14 8.70 0.11
N LEU A 5 5.29 8.57 1.13
CA LEU A 5 4.51 7.36 1.33
C LEU A 5 3.54 7.16 0.16
N ILE A 6 2.85 8.22 -0.26
CA ILE A 6 1.93 8.17 -1.40
C ILE A 6 2.68 7.74 -2.67
N GLU A 7 3.84 8.31 -2.94
CA GLU A 7 4.66 7.91 -4.09
C GLU A 7 5.02 6.42 -4.04
N HIS A 8 5.39 5.95 -2.85
CA HIS A 8 5.74 4.54 -2.67
C HIS A 8 4.53 3.63 -2.91
N LEU A 9 3.38 4.01 -2.37
CA LEU A 9 2.15 3.24 -2.54
C LEU A 9 1.70 3.20 -4.01
N ASP A 10 1.80 4.34 -4.71
CA ASP A 10 1.47 4.40 -6.13
C ASP A 10 2.40 3.50 -6.95
N ARG A 11 3.68 3.47 -6.61
CA ARG A 11 4.63 2.60 -7.27
C ARG A 11 4.32 1.13 -7.02
N LYS A 12 3.98 0.76 -5.79
CA LYS A 12 3.59 -0.60 -5.46
C LYS A 12 2.30 -1.01 -6.17
N LEU A 13 1.35 -0.10 -6.28
CA LEU A 13 0.11 -0.34 -6.99
C LEU A 13 0.39 -0.65 -8.47
N GLU A 14 1.29 0.11 -9.10
CA GLU A 14 1.69 -0.15 -10.48
C GLU A 14 2.40 -1.50 -10.62
N GLN A 15 3.25 -1.86 -9.66
CA GLN A 15 3.92 -3.16 -9.66
C GLN A 15 2.91 -4.31 -9.57
N VAL A 16 1.88 -4.15 -8.75
CA VAL A 16 0.80 -5.14 -8.64
C VAL A 16 0.06 -5.27 -9.98
N ARG A 17 -0.28 -4.15 -10.61
CA ARG A 17 -0.95 -4.17 -11.93
C ARG A 17 -0.12 -4.91 -12.96
N ARG A 18 1.18 -4.62 -13.02
CA ARG A 18 2.08 -5.27 -13.97
C ARG A 18 2.18 -6.77 -13.71
N ALA A 19 2.29 -7.15 -12.44
CA ALA A 19 2.36 -8.56 -12.07
C ALA A 19 1.11 -9.32 -12.52
N MET A 20 -0.06 -8.75 -12.28
CA MET A 20 -1.32 -9.38 -12.65
C MET A 20 -1.55 -9.44 -14.15
N ASN A 21 -1.04 -8.45 -14.89
CA ASN A 21 -1.22 -8.40 -16.34
C ASN A 21 -0.21 -9.23 -17.11
N THR A 22 1.00 -9.38 -16.59
CA THR A 22 2.10 -10.04 -17.29
C THR A 22 2.13 -11.54 -17.08
N TRP A 23 1.76 -11.99 -15.87
CA TRP A 23 1.90 -13.40 -15.47
C TRP A 23 0.59 -13.90 -14.90
N ALA A 24 -0.04 -14.83 -15.59
CA ALA A 24 -1.30 -15.43 -15.12
C ALA A 24 -1.17 -16.11 -13.75
N ASP A 25 0.06 -16.57 -13.41
CA ASP A 25 0.33 -17.28 -12.16
C ASP A 25 1.03 -16.43 -11.12
N SER A 26 1.05 -15.11 -11.29
CA SER A 26 1.83 -14.22 -10.43
C SER A 26 1.01 -13.57 -9.30
N ALA A 27 -0.12 -14.17 -8.94
CA ALA A 27 -0.88 -13.68 -7.78
C ALA A 27 -0.01 -13.63 -6.52
N ASP A 28 0.90 -14.59 -6.35
CA ASP A 28 1.82 -14.60 -5.22
C ASP A 28 2.72 -13.37 -5.22
N MET A 29 3.22 -12.96 -6.38
CA MET A 29 4.04 -11.75 -6.49
C MET A 29 3.22 -10.49 -6.22
N ALA A 30 2.00 -10.43 -6.73
CA ALA A 30 1.10 -9.32 -6.47
C ALA A 30 0.79 -9.20 -4.97
N ILE A 31 0.55 -10.32 -4.29
CA ILE A 31 0.31 -10.35 -2.85
C ILE A 31 1.56 -9.91 -2.10
N ALA A 32 2.76 -10.30 -2.55
CA ALA A 32 4.00 -9.86 -1.95
C ALA A 32 4.14 -8.33 -2.01
N PHE A 33 3.84 -7.74 -3.16
CA PHE A 33 3.87 -6.27 -3.30
C PHE A 33 2.81 -5.60 -2.42
N TYR A 34 1.63 -6.20 -2.31
CA TYR A 34 0.59 -5.72 -1.42
C TYR A 34 1.07 -5.72 0.03
N ASN A 35 1.70 -6.80 0.47
CA ASN A 35 2.24 -6.91 1.82
C ASN A 35 3.36 -5.90 2.08
N GLN A 36 4.19 -5.63 1.08
CA GLN A 36 5.23 -4.60 1.18
C GLN A 36 4.61 -3.21 1.34
N ALA A 37 3.53 -2.93 0.62
CA ALA A 37 2.81 -1.66 0.75
C ALA A 37 2.22 -1.51 2.15
N LEU A 38 1.59 -2.56 2.65
CA LEU A 38 1.03 -2.56 4.01
C LEU A 38 2.12 -2.36 5.06
N GLY A 39 3.25 -3.04 4.91
CA GLY A 39 4.39 -2.89 5.81
C GLY A 39 4.92 -1.46 5.82
N ALA A 40 4.97 -0.80 4.65
CA ALA A 40 5.39 0.59 4.56
C ALA A 40 4.42 1.52 5.30
N VAL A 41 3.12 1.27 5.20
CA VAL A 41 2.10 2.04 5.91
C VAL A 41 2.26 1.87 7.41
N GLU A 42 2.43 0.63 7.87
CA GLU A 42 2.61 0.34 9.30
C GLU A 42 3.87 1.00 9.85
N PHE A 43 4.97 0.92 9.10
CA PHE A 43 6.23 1.53 9.51
C PHE A 43 6.12 3.05 9.57
N ALA A 44 5.51 3.66 8.56
CA ALA A 44 5.31 5.11 8.53
C ALA A 44 4.43 5.57 9.69
N GLY A 45 3.35 4.82 9.96
CA GLY A 45 2.48 5.10 11.10
C GLY A 45 3.22 5.04 12.42
N TRP A 46 4.06 4.01 12.59
CA TRP A 46 4.86 3.87 13.81
C TRP A 46 5.84 5.04 13.98
N LEU A 47 6.50 5.45 12.89
CA LEU A 47 7.46 6.55 12.95
C LEU A 47 6.82 7.88 13.37
N VAL A 48 5.63 8.18 12.87
CA VAL A 48 4.97 9.46 13.16
C VAL A 48 4.17 9.45 14.45
N TYR A 49 3.78 8.28 14.92
CA TYR A 49 2.91 8.16 16.10
C TYR A 49 3.49 8.83 17.34
N GLN A 50 4.80 8.72 17.52
CA GLN A 50 5.46 9.24 18.72
C GLN A 50 5.39 10.76 18.82
N GLU A 51 5.40 11.45 17.66
CA GLU A 51 5.41 12.91 17.62
C GLU A 51 4.07 13.49 17.17
N HIS A 52 3.36 12.77 16.28
CA HIS A 52 2.13 13.25 15.67
C HIS A 52 1.10 12.12 15.56
N PRO A 53 0.43 11.76 16.67
CA PRO A 53 -0.57 10.68 16.64
C PRO A 53 -1.69 10.91 15.62
N GLU A 54 -2.07 12.16 15.39
CA GLU A 54 -3.09 12.51 14.41
C GLU A 54 -2.66 12.16 12.99
N LEU A 55 -1.38 12.25 12.70
CA LEU A 55 -0.84 11.92 11.37
C LEU A 55 -0.89 10.40 11.14
N GLU A 56 -0.67 9.61 12.18
CA GLU A 56 -0.83 8.16 12.08
C GLU A 56 -2.25 7.81 11.64
N GLN A 57 -3.24 8.44 12.26
CA GLN A 57 -4.63 8.18 11.93
C GLN A 57 -4.94 8.56 10.47
N GLU A 58 -4.39 9.67 10.00
CA GLU A 58 -4.54 10.09 8.60
C GLU A 58 -3.93 9.07 7.64
N ILE A 59 -2.75 8.55 7.97
CA ILE A 59 -2.06 7.56 7.14
C ILE A 59 -2.89 6.27 7.04
N PHE A 60 -3.38 5.76 8.16
CA PHE A 60 -4.17 4.55 8.15
C PHE A 60 -5.53 4.75 7.49
N LYS A 61 -6.12 5.92 7.64
CA LYS A 61 -7.37 6.25 6.94
C LYS A 61 -7.17 6.28 5.43
N MET A 62 -6.11 6.92 4.99
CA MET A 62 -5.76 6.96 3.56
C MET A 62 -5.58 5.54 3.02
N TRP A 63 -4.85 4.70 3.74
CA TRP A 63 -4.65 3.31 3.35
C TRP A 63 -5.98 2.57 3.23
N ASN A 64 -6.81 2.62 4.27
CA ASN A 64 -8.07 1.87 4.31
C ASN A 64 -9.07 2.36 3.28
N ASP A 65 -9.19 3.67 3.09
CA ASP A 65 -10.23 4.26 2.25
C ASP A 65 -9.87 4.28 0.77
N GLU A 66 -8.58 4.35 0.44
CA GLU A 66 -8.14 4.53 -0.94
C GLU A 66 -7.31 3.35 -1.45
N TYR A 67 -6.20 3.06 -0.81
CA TYR A 67 -5.21 2.14 -1.37
C TYR A 67 -5.57 0.68 -1.19
N ARG A 68 -6.01 0.30 -0.01
CA ARG A 68 -6.37 -1.09 0.25
C ARG A 68 -7.42 -1.58 -0.76
N ILE A 69 -8.43 -0.76 -1.01
CA ILE A 69 -9.50 -1.10 -1.94
C ILE A 69 -8.95 -1.30 -3.35
N LYS A 70 -8.08 -0.40 -3.80
CA LYS A 70 -7.45 -0.50 -5.12
C LYS A 70 -6.63 -1.77 -5.27
N PHE A 71 -5.82 -2.11 -4.26
CA PHE A 71 -5.04 -3.35 -4.28
C PHE A 71 -5.94 -4.58 -4.32
N GLU A 72 -6.96 -4.61 -3.49
CA GLU A 72 -7.88 -5.73 -3.42
C GLU A 72 -8.64 -5.93 -4.73
N GLU A 73 -9.08 -4.86 -5.37
CA GLU A 73 -9.76 -4.94 -6.67
C GLU A 73 -8.87 -5.53 -7.74
N ILE A 74 -7.59 -5.17 -7.76
CA ILE A 74 -6.66 -5.69 -8.76
C ILE A 74 -6.34 -7.15 -8.51
N ILE A 75 -6.13 -7.55 -7.26
CA ILE A 75 -5.68 -8.89 -6.91
C ILE A 75 -6.84 -9.88 -6.85
N TRP A 76 -7.95 -9.49 -6.25
CA TRP A 76 -9.06 -10.40 -5.95
C TRP A 76 -10.38 -10.00 -6.61
N GLY A 77 -10.46 -8.80 -7.11
CA GLY A 77 -11.68 -8.31 -7.75
C GLY A 77 -11.87 -8.85 -9.12
#